data_2da8bb29ab10f5b8e284c00b65b1d71a
#
_entry.id   2da8bb29ab10f5b8e284c00b65b1d71a
#
_cell.length_a   1.000
_cell.length_b   1.000
_cell.length_c   1.000
_cell.angle_alpha   90.00
_cell.angle_beta   90.00
_cell.angle_gamma   90.00
#
_symmetry.space_group_name_H-M   'P 1'
#
loop_
_entity.id
_entity.type
_entity.pdbx_description
1 polymer ?
#
loop_
_entity_poly.entity_id
_entity_poly.type
_entity_poly.pdbx_seq_one_letter_code
_entity_poly.pdbx_strand_id
1 'polypeptide(L)'
;VDTEIGRLAAVASEEILYPEIIRALTLRGAEVICHSSSEVGSPLATPKNIAKQARAYENMVYIVSANSAGIVDIAFPAASTDGGSKVVDFHGSVLAEASVGESMCGNAEVDVAALRSARLRPGMTNILARQRLEIFAPTYEKFNVYPANNLLADGEIIVPDRKHFVATQLQVIEKLIKTGIL
;
A
#
# COMPACT_ATOMS: atom_id res chain seq x y z
N VAL A 1 1.97 -12.30 -9.64
CA VAL A 1 2.41 -12.94 -10.90
C VAL A 1 3.84 -13.39 -10.74
N ASP A 2 4.15 -14.63 -11.13
CA ASP A 2 5.52 -15.12 -11.22
C ASP A 2 6.17 -14.59 -12.49
N THR A 3 7.40 -14.09 -12.36
CA THR A 3 8.20 -13.56 -13.46
C THR A 3 9.65 -14.03 -13.34
N GLU A 4 10.46 -13.80 -14.38
CA GLU A 4 11.91 -14.10 -14.37
C GLU A 4 12.65 -13.29 -13.29
N ILE A 5 12.16 -12.12 -12.94
CA ILE A 5 12.76 -11.20 -11.96
C ILE A 5 12.17 -11.37 -10.54
N GLY A 6 11.37 -12.38 -10.30
CA GLY A 6 10.73 -12.67 -9.01
C GLY A 6 9.21 -12.62 -9.07
N ARG A 7 8.57 -12.82 -7.92
CA ARG A 7 7.12 -12.76 -7.79
C ARG A 7 6.66 -11.34 -7.51
N LEU A 8 5.95 -10.76 -8.49
CA LEU A 8 5.45 -9.39 -8.44
C LEU A 8 4.00 -9.34 -7.98
N ALA A 9 3.65 -8.30 -7.23
CA ALA A 9 2.28 -7.90 -6.95
C ALA A 9 2.12 -6.40 -7.15
N ALA A 10 0.88 -5.94 -7.30
CA ALA A 10 0.60 -4.53 -7.50
C ALA A 10 -0.47 -4.04 -6.53
N VAL A 11 -0.34 -2.79 -6.12
CA VAL A 11 -1.31 -2.04 -5.33
C VAL A 11 -1.42 -0.62 -5.86
N ALA A 12 -2.56 0.01 -5.64
CA ALA A 12 -2.84 1.35 -6.13
C ALA A 12 -3.14 2.32 -4.99
N SER A 13 -2.64 3.54 -5.11
CA SER A 13 -3.00 4.70 -4.30
C SER A 13 -3.05 4.43 -2.79
N GLU A 14 -4.23 4.46 -2.18
CA GLU A 14 -4.41 4.32 -0.73
C GLU A 14 -4.21 2.90 -0.21
N GLU A 15 -4.19 1.89 -1.06
CA GLU A 15 -3.99 0.50 -0.64
C GLU A 15 -2.68 0.29 0.12
N ILE A 16 -1.67 1.12 -0.14
CA ILE A 16 -0.39 1.10 0.61
C ILE A 16 -0.56 1.45 2.10
N LEU A 17 -1.61 2.17 2.48
CA LEU A 17 -1.89 2.55 3.87
C LEU A 17 -2.37 1.37 4.71
N TYR A 18 -2.96 0.35 4.08
CA TYR A 18 -3.53 -0.81 4.76
C TYR A 18 -2.49 -1.94 4.87
N PRO A 19 -1.95 -2.20 6.08
CA PRO A 19 -0.93 -3.24 6.28
C PRO A 19 -1.39 -4.63 5.86
N GLU A 20 -2.68 -4.90 5.99
CA GLU A 20 -3.30 -6.19 5.68
C GLU A 20 -3.20 -6.53 4.19
N ILE A 21 -3.31 -5.54 3.29
CA ILE A 21 -3.24 -5.76 1.84
C ILE A 21 -1.84 -6.26 1.46
N ILE A 22 -0.80 -5.54 1.88
CA ILE A 22 0.58 -5.94 1.56
C ILE A 22 0.92 -7.26 2.26
N ARG A 23 0.46 -7.46 3.50
CA ARG A 23 0.64 -8.72 4.21
C ARG A 23 0.01 -9.90 3.46
N ALA A 24 -1.22 -9.73 2.98
CA ALA A 24 -1.91 -10.77 2.23
C ALA A 24 -1.19 -11.12 0.92
N LEU A 25 -0.68 -10.11 0.19
CA LEU A 25 0.12 -10.31 -1.02
C LEU A 25 1.43 -11.03 -0.72
N THR A 26 2.10 -10.64 0.37
CA THR A 26 3.35 -11.27 0.80
C THR A 26 3.16 -12.74 1.18
N LEU A 27 2.09 -13.07 1.91
CA LEU A 27 1.76 -14.44 2.28
C LEU A 27 1.38 -15.31 1.06
N ARG A 28 1.01 -14.68 -0.07
CA ARG A 28 0.86 -15.33 -1.37
C ARG A 28 2.17 -15.39 -2.16
N GLY A 29 3.27 -14.99 -1.54
CA GLY A 29 4.63 -15.11 -2.06
C GLY A 29 5.18 -13.87 -2.75
N ALA A 30 4.53 -12.72 -2.71
CA ALA A 30 5.07 -11.51 -3.32
C ALA A 30 6.45 -11.16 -2.77
N GLU A 31 7.35 -10.74 -3.65
CA GLU A 31 8.73 -10.34 -3.37
C GLU A 31 8.94 -8.85 -3.68
N VAL A 32 8.27 -8.38 -4.73
CA VAL A 32 8.29 -6.97 -5.14
C VAL A 32 6.85 -6.50 -5.27
N ILE A 33 6.53 -5.39 -4.62
CA ILE A 33 5.24 -4.72 -4.70
C ILE A 33 5.39 -3.48 -5.55
N CYS A 34 4.71 -3.46 -6.69
CA CYS A 34 4.59 -2.29 -7.56
C CYS A 34 3.44 -1.43 -7.04
N HIS A 35 3.73 -0.20 -6.66
CA HIS A 35 2.73 0.75 -6.17
C HIS A 35 2.62 1.92 -7.14
N SER A 36 1.42 2.16 -7.66
CA SER A 36 1.11 3.32 -8.49
C SER A 36 0.22 4.31 -7.73
N SER A 37 0.53 5.59 -7.83
CA SER A 37 -0.23 6.64 -7.16
C SER A 37 -0.28 7.90 -8.02
N SER A 38 -1.26 8.76 -7.75
CA SER A 38 -1.47 10.03 -8.43
C SER A 38 -1.87 11.09 -7.39
N GLU A 39 -0.95 11.39 -6.48
CA GLU A 39 -1.20 12.32 -5.39
C GLU A 39 -1.00 13.77 -5.84
N VAL A 40 -1.97 14.62 -5.53
CA VAL A 40 -1.96 16.05 -5.84
C VAL A 40 -2.41 16.82 -4.60
N GLY A 41 -1.46 17.48 -3.92
CA GLY A 41 -1.74 18.23 -2.70
C GLY A 41 -2.46 17.37 -1.66
N SER A 42 -2.08 16.11 -1.56
CA SER A 42 -2.80 15.12 -0.76
C SER A 42 -2.42 15.22 0.73
N PRO A 43 -3.40 15.27 1.65
CA PRO A 43 -3.10 15.14 3.08
C PRO A 43 -2.49 13.79 3.45
N LEU A 44 -2.53 12.82 2.52
CA LEU A 44 -2.00 11.46 2.70
C LEU A 44 -0.57 11.28 2.16
N ALA A 45 0.07 12.33 1.61
CA ALA A 45 1.44 12.23 1.09
C ALA A 45 2.43 11.73 2.16
N THR A 46 2.47 12.37 3.32
CA THR A 46 3.33 11.95 4.42
C THR A 46 3.00 10.55 4.96
N PRO A 47 1.74 10.21 5.31
CA PRO A 47 1.38 8.86 5.68
C PRO A 47 1.75 7.80 4.64
N LYS A 48 1.54 8.04 3.35
CA LYS A 48 1.92 7.11 2.28
C LYS A 48 3.44 6.93 2.19
N ASN A 49 4.22 8.00 2.36
CA ASN A 49 5.68 7.91 2.36
C ASN A 49 6.22 7.08 3.53
N ILE A 50 5.63 7.21 4.71
CA ILE A 50 5.93 6.36 5.88
C ILE A 50 5.49 4.91 5.59
N ALA A 51 4.29 4.72 5.06
CA ALA A 51 3.75 3.41 4.76
C ALA A 51 4.64 2.62 3.79
N LYS A 52 5.16 3.22 2.73
CA LYS A 52 6.07 2.56 1.78
C LYS A 52 7.24 1.87 2.48
N GLN A 53 7.90 2.55 3.40
CA GLN A 53 9.02 2.00 4.17
C GLN A 53 8.57 0.95 5.21
N ALA A 54 7.48 1.24 5.94
CA ALA A 54 6.92 0.32 6.91
C ALA A 54 6.48 -1.00 6.25
N ARG A 55 5.74 -0.94 5.12
CA ARG A 55 5.29 -2.12 4.39
C ARG A 55 6.45 -2.95 3.84
N ALA A 56 7.51 -2.30 3.36
CA ALA A 56 8.70 -2.99 2.91
C ALA A 56 9.34 -3.81 4.05
N TYR A 57 9.57 -3.19 5.19
CA TYR A 57 10.22 -3.80 6.34
C TYR A 57 9.36 -4.90 6.99
N GLU A 58 8.12 -4.60 7.35
CA GLU A 58 7.25 -5.53 8.09
C GLU A 58 6.83 -6.76 7.28
N ASN A 59 6.97 -6.69 5.94
CA ASN A 59 6.63 -7.78 5.02
C ASN A 59 7.86 -8.42 4.36
N MET A 60 9.06 -7.87 4.60
CA MET A 60 10.27 -8.31 3.93
C MET A 60 10.08 -8.38 2.41
N VAL A 61 9.68 -7.27 1.80
CA VAL A 61 9.46 -7.10 0.35
C VAL A 61 10.14 -5.83 -0.15
N TYR A 62 10.42 -5.77 -1.44
CA TYR A 62 10.72 -4.51 -2.09
C TYR A 62 9.43 -3.75 -2.40
N ILE A 63 9.44 -2.43 -2.22
CA ILE A 63 8.36 -1.53 -2.70
C ILE A 63 8.94 -0.66 -3.80
N VAL A 64 8.35 -0.74 -4.99
CA VAL A 64 8.65 0.12 -6.13
C VAL A 64 7.45 1.02 -6.35
N SER A 65 7.57 2.27 -5.93
CA SER A 65 6.45 3.22 -5.92
C SER A 65 6.66 4.32 -6.96
N ALA A 66 5.71 4.49 -7.86
CA ALA A 66 5.62 5.59 -8.80
C ALA A 66 4.46 6.51 -8.44
N ASN A 67 4.73 7.82 -8.39
CA ASN A 67 3.73 8.86 -8.16
C ASN A 67 3.85 9.95 -9.20
N SER A 68 2.78 10.72 -9.42
CA SER A 68 2.82 11.84 -10.35
C SER A 68 3.79 12.93 -9.90
N ALA A 69 4.57 13.46 -10.84
CA ALA A 69 5.55 14.50 -10.61
C ALA A 69 5.08 15.89 -11.09
N GLY A 70 4.04 15.94 -11.91
CA GLY A 70 3.46 17.17 -12.41
C GLY A 70 2.08 16.93 -13.00
N ILE A 71 1.33 18.02 -13.16
CA ILE A 71 0.00 18.01 -13.79
C ILE A 71 0.00 19.11 -14.84
N VAL A 72 -0.56 18.82 -16.01
CA VAL A 72 -0.74 19.78 -17.11
C VAL A 72 -2.21 19.83 -17.51
N ASP A 73 -2.61 20.91 -18.18
CA ASP A 73 -3.96 21.11 -18.76
C ASP A 73 -5.12 21.10 -17.76
N ILE A 74 -4.85 21.42 -16.50
CA ILE A 74 -5.87 21.66 -15.47
C ILE A 74 -5.61 22.97 -14.71
N ALA A 75 -6.61 23.43 -13.96
CA ALA A 75 -6.56 24.72 -13.23
C ALA A 75 -5.61 24.71 -11.99
N PHE A 76 -4.92 23.61 -11.71
CA PHE A 76 -3.94 23.53 -10.63
C PHE A 76 -2.54 23.83 -11.14
N PRO A 77 -1.66 24.45 -10.32
CA PRO A 77 -0.26 24.59 -10.68
C PRO A 77 0.41 23.23 -10.97
N ALA A 78 1.25 23.18 -11.99
CA ALA A 78 1.93 21.93 -12.39
C ALA A 78 2.73 21.28 -11.25
N ALA A 79 3.27 22.08 -10.33
CA ALA A 79 4.03 21.64 -9.17
C ALA A 79 3.17 21.17 -7.97
N SER A 80 1.84 21.04 -8.13
CA SER A 80 0.95 20.62 -7.04
C SER A 80 0.97 19.12 -6.73
N THR A 81 1.76 18.35 -7.46
CA THR A 81 1.93 16.91 -7.21
C THR A 81 2.90 16.66 -6.08
N ASP A 82 2.64 15.61 -5.30
CA ASP A 82 3.44 15.29 -4.12
C ASP A 82 4.76 14.55 -4.45
N GLY A 83 4.92 14.10 -5.70
CA GLY A 83 6.15 13.41 -6.14
C GLY A 83 6.52 12.23 -5.22
N GLY A 84 7.80 12.14 -4.84
CA GLY A 84 8.27 11.16 -3.86
C GLY A 84 8.15 9.71 -4.33
N SER A 85 8.27 9.48 -5.63
CA SER A 85 8.46 8.12 -6.18
C SER A 85 9.71 7.52 -5.57
N LYS A 86 9.67 6.24 -5.16
CA LYS A 86 10.83 5.63 -4.51
C LYS A 86 10.90 4.12 -4.67
N VAL A 87 12.11 3.62 -4.55
CA VAL A 87 12.39 2.21 -4.39
C VAL A 87 12.85 1.99 -2.94
N VAL A 88 12.20 1.09 -2.24
CA VAL A 88 12.51 0.74 -0.85
C VAL A 88 12.86 -0.74 -0.78
N ASP A 89 13.96 -1.06 -0.08
CA ASP A 89 14.38 -2.45 0.12
C ASP A 89 13.60 -3.14 1.26
N PHE A 90 13.81 -4.43 1.40
CA PHE A 90 13.15 -5.25 2.43
C PHE A 90 13.64 -4.99 3.88
N HIS A 91 14.60 -4.07 4.06
CA HIS A 91 14.99 -3.53 5.36
C HIS A 91 14.30 -2.18 5.66
N GLY A 92 13.50 -1.66 4.73
CA GLY A 92 12.85 -0.36 4.84
C GLY A 92 13.74 0.81 4.42
N SER A 93 14.93 0.55 3.85
CA SER A 93 15.85 1.58 3.38
C SER A 93 15.44 2.10 2.00
N VAL A 94 15.49 3.40 1.81
CA VAL A 94 15.22 4.03 0.51
C VAL A 94 16.47 3.90 -0.37
N LEU A 95 16.36 3.17 -1.47
CA LEU A 95 17.45 2.95 -2.43
C LEU A 95 17.50 4.04 -3.50
N ALA A 96 16.34 4.55 -3.90
CA ALA A 96 16.21 5.66 -4.84
C ALA A 96 14.95 6.46 -4.50
N GLU A 97 14.99 7.77 -4.66
CA GLU A 97 13.86 8.66 -4.43
C GLU A 97 13.84 9.79 -5.44
N ALA A 98 12.66 10.08 -5.98
CA ALA A 98 12.41 11.24 -6.82
C ALA A 98 12.02 12.44 -5.97
N SER A 99 12.47 13.62 -6.34
CA SER A 99 12.06 14.87 -5.71
C SER A 99 10.61 15.25 -6.06
N VAL A 100 10.10 16.26 -5.37
CA VAL A 100 8.77 16.83 -5.62
C VAL A 100 8.85 17.75 -6.83
N GLY A 101 7.84 17.68 -7.71
CA GLY A 101 7.70 18.60 -8.85
C GLY A 101 8.63 18.30 -10.03
N GLU A 102 9.34 17.19 -10.04
CA GLU A 102 10.25 16.81 -11.12
C GLU A 102 9.89 15.45 -11.71
N SER A 103 9.86 15.39 -13.05
CA SER A 103 9.85 14.12 -13.76
C SER A 103 11.25 13.55 -13.79
N MET A 104 11.48 12.47 -13.06
CA MET A 104 12.77 11.80 -13.05
C MET A 104 12.62 10.27 -13.06
N CYS A 105 13.66 9.59 -13.51
CA CYS A 105 13.77 8.15 -13.43
C CYS A 105 14.74 7.79 -12.31
N GLY A 106 14.26 7.12 -11.29
CA GLY A 106 15.09 6.55 -10.23
C GLY A 106 15.40 5.09 -10.54
N ASN A 107 16.67 4.72 -10.50
CA ASN A 107 17.09 3.33 -10.70
C ASN A 107 17.68 2.78 -9.39
N ALA A 108 17.35 1.55 -9.08
CA ALA A 108 17.93 0.81 -7.95
C ALA A 108 18.06 -0.67 -8.32
N GLU A 109 19.03 -1.32 -7.72
CA GLU A 109 19.18 -2.77 -7.81
C GLU A 109 18.21 -3.45 -6.85
N VAL A 110 17.50 -4.46 -7.34
CA VAL A 110 16.59 -5.30 -6.58
C VAL A 110 17.20 -6.70 -6.48
N ASP A 111 17.81 -7.01 -5.34
CA ASP A 111 18.42 -8.32 -5.08
C ASP A 111 17.39 -9.28 -4.48
N VAL A 112 16.67 -9.98 -5.35
CA VAL A 112 15.67 -11.00 -4.95
C VAL A 112 16.35 -12.21 -4.29
N ALA A 113 17.59 -12.52 -4.63
CA ALA A 113 18.31 -13.62 -4.02
C ALA A 113 18.66 -13.31 -2.55
N ALA A 114 19.13 -12.09 -2.27
CA ALA A 114 19.34 -11.61 -0.90
C ALA A 114 18.03 -11.60 -0.09
N LEU A 115 16.93 -11.13 -0.67
CA LEU A 115 15.62 -11.18 -0.05
C LEU A 115 15.21 -12.61 0.34
N ARG A 116 15.32 -13.56 -0.60
CA ARG A 116 14.99 -14.97 -0.36
C ARG A 116 15.88 -15.56 0.74
N SER A 117 17.17 -15.27 0.69
CA SER A 117 18.12 -15.68 1.73
C SER A 117 17.73 -15.12 3.11
N ALA A 118 17.34 -13.84 3.18
CA ALA A 118 16.88 -13.21 4.42
C ALA A 118 15.61 -13.87 4.98
N ARG A 119 14.63 -14.19 4.12
CA ARG A 119 13.39 -14.88 4.51
C ARG A 119 13.62 -16.31 5.02
N LEU A 120 14.69 -16.96 4.58
CA LEU A 120 15.05 -18.33 5.01
C LEU A 120 15.93 -18.35 6.28
N ARG A 121 16.52 -17.23 6.64
CA ARG A 121 17.42 -17.17 7.81
C ARG A 121 16.62 -16.99 9.10
N PRO A 122 16.77 -17.88 10.09
CA PRO A 122 16.17 -17.66 11.40
C PRO A 122 16.86 -16.48 12.11
N GLY A 123 16.09 -15.72 12.89
CA GLY A 123 16.64 -14.58 13.65
C GLY A 123 15.64 -13.49 13.92
N MET A 124 16.08 -12.46 14.62
CA MET A 124 15.22 -11.37 15.07
C MET A 124 14.71 -10.49 13.91
N THR A 125 15.44 -10.43 12.81
CA THR A 125 15.08 -9.65 11.64
C THR A 125 14.08 -10.37 10.72
N ASN A 126 13.87 -11.67 10.89
CA ASN A 126 12.89 -12.41 10.11
C ASN A 126 11.49 -12.25 10.72
N ILE A 127 10.86 -11.15 10.41
CA ILE A 127 9.53 -10.80 10.91
C ILE A 127 8.47 -11.78 10.42
N LEU A 128 8.58 -12.29 9.19
CA LEU A 128 7.60 -13.24 8.66
C LEU A 128 7.59 -14.57 9.42
N ALA A 129 8.77 -15.14 9.70
CA ALA A 129 8.87 -16.39 10.42
C ALA A 129 8.49 -16.31 11.91
N ARG A 130 8.43 -15.09 12.46
CA ARG A 130 8.09 -14.85 13.87
C ARG A 130 6.63 -14.43 14.08
N GLN A 131 5.88 -14.30 13.00
CA GLN A 131 4.52 -13.77 13.07
C GLN A 131 3.53 -14.82 13.59
N ARG A 132 2.67 -14.39 14.49
CA ARG A 132 1.63 -15.19 15.15
C ARG A 132 0.27 -14.84 14.54
N LEU A 133 0.01 -15.30 13.31
CA LEU A 133 -1.20 -14.96 12.54
C LEU A 133 -2.49 -15.42 13.23
N GLU A 134 -2.42 -16.51 13.98
CA GLU A 134 -3.53 -17.06 14.75
C GLU A 134 -4.06 -16.12 15.84
N ILE A 135 -3.27 -15.13 16.26
CA ILE A 135 -3.71 -14.12 17.23
C ILE A 135 -4.62 -13.09 16.57
N PHE A 136 -4.39 -12.78 15.31
CA PHE A 136 -5.09 -11.71 14.58
C PHE A 136 -6.37 -12.19 13.89
N ALA A 137 -6.36 -13.41 13.32
CA ALA A 137 -7.47 -13.93 12.53
C ALA A 137 -8.85 -13.86 13.23
N PRO A 138 -9.00 -14.30 14.50
CA PRO A 138 -10.30 -14.22 15.18
C PRO A 138 -10.76 -12.78 15.43
N THR A 139 -9.82 -11.83 15.50
CA THR A 139 -10.17 -10.41 15.66
C THR A 139 -10.69 -9.84 14.36
N TYR A 140 -9.99 -10.08 13.24
CA TYR A 140 -10.43 -9.60 11.93
C TYR A 140 -11.78 -10.18 11.52
N GLU A 141 -12.07 -11.45 11.82
CA GLU A 141 -13.37 -12.07 11.55
C GLU A 141 -14.54 -11.33 12.21
N LYS A 142 -14.33 -10.81 13.43
CA LYS A 142 -15.37 -10.10 14.18
C LYS A 142 -15.65 -8.69 13.66
N PHE A 143 -14.68 -8.07 13.00
CA PHE A 143 -14.74 -6.66 12.60
C PHE A 143 -14.94 -6.45 11.10
N ASN A 144 -15.80 -7.26 10.47
CA ASN A 144 -16.25 -7.00 9.11
C ASN A 144 -17.29 -5.87 9.10
N VAL A 145 -16.80 -4.63 9.18
CA VAL A 145 -17.64 -3.44 9.35
C VAL A 145 -17.92 -2.72 8.03
N TYR A 146 -17.02 -2.82 7.06
CA TYR A 146 -17.20 -2.18 5.76
C TYR A 146 -18.16 -3.00 4.88
N PRO A 147 -19.15 -2.37 4.22
CA PRO A 147 -20.12 -3.10 3.41
C PRO A 147 -19.45 -3.73 2.18
N ALA A 148 -19.69 -5.04 2.01
CA ALA A 148 -19.24 -5.73 0.80
C ALA A 148 -20.02 -5.21 -0.43
N ASN A 149 -19.37 -5.28 -1.61
CA ASN A 149 -19.99 -4.90 -2.88
C ASN A 149 -20.58 -3.48 -2.92
N ASN A 150 -19.97 -2.55 -2.19
CA ASN A 150 -20.47 -1.18 -2.02
C ASN A 150 -20.54 -0.36 -3.32
N LEU A 151 -19.96 -0.87 -4.41
CA LEU A 151 -20.02 -0.28 -5.75
C LEU A 151 -21.00 -1.00 -6.69
N LEU A 152 -21.87 -1.85 -6.13
CA LEU A 152 -22.94 -2.51 -6.88
C LEU A 152 -24.30 -2.01 -6.41
N ALA A 153 -25.16 -1.65 -7.36
CA ALA A 153 -26.59 -1.43 -7.16
C ALA A 153 -27.36 -2.27 -8.14
N ASP A 154 -28.26 -3.12 -7.64
CA ASP A 154 -29.08 -4.04 -8.46
C ASP A 154 -28.28 -4.93 -9.42
N GLY A 155 -27.04 -5.29 -9.03
CA GLY A 155 -26.14 -6.12 -9.82
C GLY A 155 -25.29 -5.36 -10.84
N GLU A 156 -25.50 -4.07 -11.00
CA GLU A 156 -24.73 -3.20 -11.89
C GLU A 156 -23.68 -2.38 -11.14
N ILE A 157 -22.55 -2.10 -11.82
CA ILE A 157 -21.50 -1.26 -11.27
C ILE A 157 -21.95 0.19 -11.30
N ILE A 158 -21.91 0.84 -10.12
CA ILE A 158 -22.19 2.27 -10.02
C ILE A 158 -20.88 3.07 -10.04
N VAL A 159 -20.95 4.30 -10.56
CA VAL A 159 -19.88 5.30 -10.43
C VAL A 159 -20.12 6.10 -9.16
N PRO A 160 -19.36 5.87 -8.07
CA PRO A 160 -19.61 6.53 -6.80
C PRO A 160 -19.21 8.01 -6.87
N ASP A 161 -19.96 8.86 -6.19
CA ASP A 161 -19.60 10.24 -5.91
C ASP A 161 -19.09 10.38 -4.47
N ARG A 162 -18.71 11.60 -4.11
CA ARG A 162 -18.25 11.93 -2.75
C ARG A 162 -19.31 11.61 -1.68
N LYS A 163 -20.59 11.79 -1.99
CA LYS A 163 -21.68 11.55 -1.03
C LYS A 163 -21.82 10.07 -0.70
N HIS A 164 -21.63 9.22 -1.71
CA HIS A 164 -21.61 7.76 -1.54
C HIS A 164 -20.53 7.33 -0.54
N PHE A 165 -19.28 7.81 -0.71
CA PHE A 165 -18.19 7.48 0.20
C PHE A 165 -18.39 8.03 1.60
N VAL A 166 -18.90 9.26 1.74
CA VAL A 166 -19.21 9.84 3.06
C VAL A 166 -20.31 9.03 3.78
N ALA A 167 -21.37 8.67 3.08
CA ALA A 167 -22.44 7.85 3.64
C ALA A 167 -21.94 6.47 4.12
N THR A 168 -21.10 5.82 3.32
CA THR A 168 -20.47 4.55 3.69
C THR A 168 -19.60 4.69 4.94
N GLN A 169 -18.77 5.72 5.00
CA GLN A 169 -17.91 5.95 6.17
C GLN A 169 -18.73 6.22 7.44
N LEU A 170 -19.82 6.97 7.34
CA LEU A 170 -20.71 7.19 8.48
C LEU A 170 -21.33 5.88 8.99
N GLN A 171 -21.76 4.99 8.09
CA GLN A 171 -22.25 3.66 8.47
C GLN A 171 -21.18 2.82 9.17
N VAL A 172 -19.93 2.87 8.68
CA VAL A 172 -18.80 2.18 9.31
C VAL A 172 -18.53 2.75 10.70
N ILE A 173 -18.50 4.08 10.85
CA ILE A 173 -18.30 4.76 12.13
C ILE A 173 -19.39 4.36 13.14
N GLU A 174 -20.65 4.34 12.73
CA GLU A 174 -21.74 3.89 13.61
C GLU A 174 -21.57 2.44 14.08
N LYS A 175 -21.11 1.54 13.19
CA LYS A 175 -20.80 0.16 13.56
C LYS A 175 -19.65 0.08 14.55
N LEU A 176 -18.59 0.87 14.35
CA LEU A 176 -17.45 0.92 15.27
C LEU A 176 -17.84 1.46 16.64
N ILE A 177 -18.71 2.47 16.71
CA ILE A 177 -19.28 2.95 17.97
C ILE A 177 -20.09 1.85 18.67
N LYS A 178 -20.97 1.17 17.94
CA LYS A 178 -21.80 0.09 18.51
C LYS A 178 -20.99 -1.10 19.01
N THR A 179 -19.81 -1.31 18.48
CA THR A 179 -18.87 -2.37 18.91
C THR A 179 -17.91 -1.92 20.01
N GLY A 180 -17.95 -0.64 20.42
CA GLY A 180 -17.09 -0.09 21.47
C GLY A 180 -15.65 0.16 21.05
N ILE A 181 -15.38 0.33 19.75
CA ILE A 181 -14.07 0.70 19.21
C ILE A 181 -13.88 2.22 19.21
N LEU A 182 -14.95 2.96 18.95
CA LEU A 182 -15.02 4.43 19.01
C LEU A 182 -15.99 4.90 20.07
#